data_2e07e3eb8542a2cbbd9cb671b75657a8
#
_entry.id   2e07e3eb8542a2cbbd9cb671b75657a8
#
_cell.length_a   1.000
_cell.length_b   1.000
_cell.length_c   1.000
_cell.angle_alpha   90.00
_cell.angle_beta   90.00
_cell.angle_gamma   90.00
#
_symmetry.space_group_name_H-M   'P 1'
#
loop_
_entity.id
_entity.type
_entity.pdbx_description
1 polymer ?
#
loop_
_entity_poly.entity_id
_entity_poly.type
_entity_poly.pdbx_seq_one_letter_code
_entity_poly.pdbx_strand_id
1 'polypeptide(L)'
;DMTMIERRAWARKLFDLACRKDVDDVARYVLLVASADQAGAGGDVDLLREAAAKLEQQYEEHDRLAFLVKRVGLAGPACAWPERFEKALAAAFDVVDQAVAAERYELANELLSAVASWAVQRNAKGLAVHVEARQKAIASLIDREATLQKARAALKDNPADPGANLIVGMHLACYQQDWPG
;
A
#
# COMPACT_ATOMS: atom_id res chain seq x y z
N ASP A 1 -17.05 -22.29 9.31
CA ASP A 1 -16.30 -21.25 8.54
C ASP A 1 -17.29 -20.33 7.83
N MET A 2 -17.14 -19.01 8.02
CA MET A 2 -17.99 -18.01 7.36
C MET A 2 -17.70 -17.98 5.86
N THR A 3 -18.75 -17.93 5.05
CA THR A 3 -18.65 -17.69 3.61
C THR A 3 -18.22 -16.25 3.32
N MET A 4 -17.75 -15.96 2.09
CA MET A 4 -17.37 -14.60 1.68
C MET A 4 -18.56 -13.62 1.71
N ILE A 5 -19.78 -14.11 1.44
CA ILE A 5 -21.01 -13.30 1.53
C ILE A 5 -21.29 -12.91 2.96
N GLU A 6 -21.19 -13.86 3.89
CA GLU A 6 -21.39 -13.62 5.32
C GLU A 6 -20.34 -12.68 5.89
N ARG A 7 -19.04 -12.81 5.46
CA ARG A 7 -17.97 -11.89 5.88
C ARG A 7 -18.27 -10.46 5.48
N ARG A 8 -18.72 -10.22 4.26
CA ARG A 8 -19.10 -8.87 3.79
C ARG A 8 -20.29 -8.29 4.57
N ALA A 9 -21.33 -9.11 4.77
CA ALA A 9 -22.48 -8.69 5.55
C ALA A 9 -22.09 -8.37 7.00
N TRP A 10 -21.19 -9.16 7.58
CA TRP A 10 -20.67 -8.94 8.92
C TRP A 10 -19.78 -7.70 8.99
N ALA A 11 -18.88 -7.51 8.01
CA ALA A 11 -18.05 -6.30 7.89
C ALA A 11 -18.90 -5.03 7.89
N ARG A 12 -19.97 -4.99 7.10
CA ARG A 12 -20.88 -3.83 7.04
C ARG A 12 -21.56 -3.59 8.39
N LYS A 13 -22.05 -4.64 9.05
CA LYS A 13 -22.65 -4.51 10.39
C LYS A 13 -21.68 -3.93 11.42
N LEU A 14 -20.43 -4.39 11.42
CA LEU A 14 -19.39 -3.89 12.31
C LEU A 14 -19.09 -2.41 12.02
N PHE A 15 -19.01 -2.03 10.75
CA PHE A 15 -18.81 -0.65 10.34
C PHE A 15 -19.95 0.26 10.78
N ASP A 16 -21.19 -0.15 10.53
CA ASP A 16 -22.39 0.61 10.91
C ASP A 16 -22.46 0.77 12.44
N LEU A 17 -22.09 -0.27 13.19
CA LEU A 17 -22.01 -0.20 14.66
C LEU A 17 -20.94 0.80 15.11
N ALA A 18 -19.74 0.77 14.49
CA ALA A 18 -18.67 1.71 14.79
C ALA A 18 -19.06 3.18 14.53
N CYS A 19 -19.96 3.42 13.59
CA CYS A 19 -20.44 4.76 13.24
C CYS A 19 -21.50 5.31 14.19
N ARG A 20 -21.99 4.55 15.15
CA ARG A 20 -22.98 5.01 16.14
C ARG A 20 -22.36 6.01 17.11
N LYS A 21 -23.17 6.96 17.56
CA LYS A 21 -22.72 8.02 18.49
C LYS A 21 -22.48 7.53 19.92
N ASP A 22 -23.15 6.45 20.31
CA ASP A 22 -23.11 5.84 21.65
C ASP A 22 -21.94 4.85 21.84
N VAL A 23 -21.09 4.68 20.84
CA VAL A 23 -19.90 3.81 20.91
C VAL A 23 -18.69 4.63 21.37
N ASP A 24 -18.01 4.18 22.43
CA ASP A 24 -16.77 4.79 22.90
C ASP A 24 -15.62 4.62 21.90
N ASP A 25 -14.57 5.42 22.05
CA ASP A 25 -13.48 5.49 21.07
C ASP A 25 -12.68 4.18 20.95
N VAL A 26 -12.48 3.45 22.06
CA VAL A 26 -11.76 2.16 22.05
C VAL A 26 -12.59 1.11 21.32
N ALA A 27 -13.88 0.99 21.67
CA ALA A 27 -14.78 0.07 20.98
C ALA A 27 -14.91 0.41 19.49
N ARG A 28 -14.98 1.70 19.15
CA ARG A 28 -15.03 2.18 17.76
C ARG A 28 -13.79 1.76 16.99
N TYR A 29 -12.60 1.95 17.55
CA TYR A 29 -11.35 1.50 16.93
C TYR A 29 -11.38 0.01 16.62
N VAL A 30 -11.73 -0.82 17.63
CA VAL A 30 -11.80 -2.28 17.49
C VAL A 30 -12.80 -2.68 16.42
N LEU A 31 -13.98 -2.06 16.39
CA LEU A 31 -15.02 -2.35 15.41
C LEU A 31 -14.60 -1.98 13.98
N LEU A 32 -13.93 -0.82 13.78
CA LEU A 32 -13.41 -0.42 12.47
C LEU A 32 -12.31 -1.37 11.99
N VAL A 33 -11.39 -1.78 12.86
CA VAL A 33 -10.35 -2.76 12.53
C VAL A 33 -10.98 -4.11 12.17
N ALA A 34 -11.91 -4.60 12.97
CA ALA A 34 -12.61 -5.87 12.70
C ALA A 34 -13.45 -5.81 11.41
N SER A 35 -14.10 -4.65 11.14
CA SER A 35 -14.80 -4.42 9.88
C SER A 35 -13.86 -4.54 8.69
N ALA A 36 -12.70 -3.87 8.75
CA ALA A 36 -11.69 -3.90 7.69
C ALA A 36 -11.11 -5.30 7.48
N ASP A 37 -10.87 -6.08 8.56
CA ASP A 37 -10.40 -7.46 8.49
C ASP A 37 -11.42 -8.35 7.75
N GLN A 38 -12.70 -8.24 8.09
CA GLN A 38 -13.76 -9.00 7.42
C GLN A 38 -14.02 -8.51 5.99
N ALA A 39 -13.89 -7.21 5.72
CA ALA A 39 -14.02 -6.64 4.38
C ALA A 39 -12.89 -7.16 3.45
N GLY A 40 -11.63 -7.12 3.89
CA GLY A 40 -10.49 -7.68 3.17
C GLY A 40 -10.68 -9.18 2.90
N ALA A 41 -10.95 -9.98 3.93
CA ALA A 41 -11.19 -11.42 3.81
C ALA A 41 -12.45 -11.77 3.00
N GLY A 42 -13.40 -10.85 2.84
CA GLY A 42 -14.61 -10.97 2.01
C GLY A 42 -14.46 -10.39 0.61
N GLY A 43 -13.33 -9.76 0.27
CA GLY A 43 -13.10 -9.10 -1.02
C GLY A 43 -13.94 -7.83 -1.22
N ASP A 44 -14.26 -7.10 -0.14
CA ASP A 44 -14.96 -5.81 -0.18
C ASP A 44 -13.97 -4.66 0.05
N VAL A 45 -13.26 -4.30 -1.02
CA VAL A 45 -12.21 -3.27 -0.96
C VAL A 45 -12.77 -1.87 -0.76
N ASP A 46 -14.03 -1.62 -1.16
CA ASP A 46 -14.67 -0.32 -0.98
C ASP A 46 -14.91 -0.08 0.52
N LEU A 47 -15.51 -1.04 1.23
CA LEU A 47 -15.71 -0.97 2.67
C LEU A 47 -14.39 -0.97 3.46
N LEU A 48 -13.39 -1.73 3.00
CA LEU A 48 -12.05 -1.70 3.58
C LEU A 48 -11.45 -0.29 3.55
N ARG A 49 -11.57 0.42 2.41
CA ARG A 49 -11.09 1.80 2.27
C ARG A 49 -11.86 2.80 3.15
N GLU A 50 -13.19 2.62 3.24
CA GLU A 50 -14.02 3.43 4.13
C GLU A 50 -13.58 3.29 5.59
N ALA A 51 -13.35 2.06 6.05
CA ALA A 51 -12.90 1.80 7.42
C ALA A 51 -11.50 2.38 7.67
N ALA A 52 -10.57 2.21 6.73
CA ALA A 52 -9.21 2.75 6.82
C ALA A 52 -9.22 4.29 6.87
N ALA A 53 -10.06 4.96 6.06
CA ALA A 53 -10.18 6.41 6.07
C ALA A 53 -10.73 6.95 7.40
N LYS A 54 -11.70 6.23 8.00
CA LYS A 54 -12.23 6.61 9.34
C LYS A 54 -11.19 6.42 10.44
N LEU A 55 -10.40 5.36 10.38
CA LEU A 55 -9.31 5.14 11.34
C LEU A 55 -8.26 6.26 11.24
N GLU A 56 -7.83 6.61 10.04
CA GLU A 56 -6.90 7.72 9.81
C GLU A 56 -7.44 9.08 10.31
N GLN A 57 -8.71 9.35 10.06
CA GLN A 57 -9.35 10.60 10.47
C GLN A 57 -9.48 10.74 11.99
N GLN A 58 -9.64 9.63 12.71
CA GLN A 58 -9.98 9.64 14.14
C GLN A 58 -8.78 9.28 15.05
N TYR A 59 -7.74 8.66 14.52
CA TYR A 59 -6.60 8.16 15.29
C TYR A 59 -5.29 8.57 14.63
N GLU A 60 -4.60 9.55 15.21
CA GLU A 60 -3.37 10.17 14.65
C GLU A 60 -2.22 9.17 14.43
N GLU A 61 -2.09 8.16 15.29
CA GLU A 61 -1.02 7.16 15.20
C GLU A 61 -1.33 6.02 14.22
N HIS A 62 -2.45 6.09 13.48
CA HIS A 62 -2.86 5.02 12.58
C HIS A 62 -2.07 5.03 11.28
N ASP A 63 -1.19 4.05 11.09
CA ASP A 63 -0.48 3.84 9.83
C ASP A 63 -1.42 3.23 8.76
N ARG A 64 -2.09 4.12 8.04
CA ARG A 64 -3.05 3.73 7.00
C ARG A 64 -2.44 2.87 5.90
N LEU A 65 -1.21 3.17 5.44
CA LEU A 65 -0.59 2.41 4.36
C LEU A 65 -0.29 0.98 4.78
N ALA A 66 0.38 0.77 5.92
CA ALA A 66 0.63 -0.57 6.44
C ALA A 66 -0.67 -1.32 6.72
N PHE A 67 -1.69 -0.62 7.21
CA PHE A 67 -3.01 -1.18 7.45
C PHE A 67 -3.66 -1.68 6.14
N LEU A 68 -3.63 -0.88 5.07
CA LEU A 68 -4.21 -1.23 3.77
C LEU A 68 -3.43 -2.34 3.07
N VAL A 69 -2.09 -2.30 3.06
CA VAL A 69 -1.24 -3.32 2.43
C VAL A 69 -1.61 -4.70 2.92
N LYS A 70 -1.66 -4.88 4.24
CA LYS A 70 -1.99 -6.17 4.87
C LYS A 70 -3.37 -6.69 4.46
N ARG A 71 -4.38 -5.83 4.36
CA ARG A 71 -5.77 -6.23 4.18
C ARG A 71 -6.20 -6.30 2.71
N VAL A 72 -5.71 -5.38 1.89
CA VAL A 72 -5.89 -5.47 0.44
C VAL A 72 -5.22 -6.74 -0.10
N GLY A 73 -4.04 -7.11 0.44
CA GLY A 73 -3.37 -8.35 0.10
C GLY A 73 -4.22 -9.62 0.28
N LEU A 74 -5.20 -9.60 1.19
CA LEU A 74 -6.13 -10.69 1.41
C LEU A 74 -7.34 -10.69 0.47
N ALA A 75 -7.65 -9.56 -0.19
CA ALA A 75 -8.88 -9.40 -0.95
C ALA A 75 -8.90 -10.19 -2.27
N GLY A 76 -7.78 -10.30 -2.96
CA GLY A 76 -7.69 -10.94 -4.27
C GLY A 76 -8.19 -12.40 -4.31
N PRO A 77 -7.72 -13.29 -3.41
CA PRO A 77 -8.20 -14.66 -3.32
C PRO A 77 -9.71 -14.77 -3.01
N ALA A 78 -10.24 -13.78 -2.25
CA ALA A 78 -11.64 -13.73 -1.88
C ALA A 78 -12.58 -13.28 -3.01
N CYS A 79 -12.05 -12.77 -4.13
CA CYS A 79 -12.83 -12.27 -5.24
C CYS A 79 -13.13 -13.39 -6.26
N ALA A 80 -14.25 -14.09 -6.10
CA ALA A 80 -14.67 -15.13 -7.06
C ALA A 80 -15.06 -14.53 -8.43
N TRP A 81 -15.64 -13.34 -8.47
CA TRP A 81 -16.16 -12.69 -9.67
C TRP A 81 -15.11 -11.79 -10.33
N PRO A 82 -15.01 -11.77 -11.67
CA PRO A 82 -14.04 -10.96 -12.41
C PRO A 82 -14.05 -9.47 -12.00
N GLU A 83 -15.22 -8.84 -11.98
CA GLU A 83 -15.39 -7.42 -11.63
C GLU A 83 -14.86 -7.07 -10.24
N ARG A 84 -15.04 -7.96 -9.26
CA ARG A 84 -14.52 -7.77 -7.90
C ARG A 84 -13.01 -7.94 -7.85
N PHE A 85 -12.50 -8.88 -8.63
CA PHE A 85 -11.06 -9.06 -8.75
C PHE A 85 -10.39 -7.85 -9.40
N GLU A 86 -10.99 -7.28 -10.44
CA GLU A 86 -10.51 -6.05 -11.06
C GLU A 86 -10.50 -4.87 -10.08
N LYS A 87 -11.54 -4.73 -9.26
CA LYS A 87 -11.58 -3.74 -8.17
C LYS A 87 -10.48 -3.97 -7.13
N ALA A 88 -10.28 -5.21 -6.69
CA ALA A 88 -9.22 -5.55 -5.75
C ALA A 88 -7.84 -5.27 -6.33
N LEU A 89 -7.64 -5.57 -7.62
CA LEU A 89 -6.41 -5.32 -8.33
C LEU A 89 -6.14 -3.82 -8.48
N ALA A 90 -7.14 -3.03 -8.87
CA ALA A 90 -7.05 -1.58 -8.95
C ALA A 90 -6.72 -0.97 -7.57
N ALA A 91 -7.37 -1.46 -6.51
CA ALA A 91 -7.09 -1.04 -5.15
C ALA A 91 -5.66 -1.39 -4.71
N ALA A 92 -5.17 -2.57 -5.08
CA ALA A 92 -3.81 -2.99 -4.76
C ALA A 92 -2.76 -2.09 -5.44
N PHE A 93 -2.92 -1.82 -6.74
CA PHE A 93 -1.99 -0.93 -7.45
C PHE A 93 -2.04 0.51 -6.94
N ASP A 94 -3.21 1.03 -6.61
CA ASP A 94 -3.35 2.36 -6.00
C ASP A 94 -2.60 2.45 -4.66
N VAL A 95 -2.70 1.43 -3.80
CA VAL A 95 -1.95 1.38 -2.52
C VAL A 95 -0.44 1.22 -2.77
N VAL A 96 -0.03 0.44 -3.78
CA VAL A 96 1.38 0.35 -4.20
C VAL A 96 1.90 1.71 -4.63
N ASP A 97 1.16 2.44 -5.45
CA ASP A 97 1.57 3.78 -5.92
C ASP A 97 1.67 4.78 -4.76
N GLN A 98 0.72 4.73 -3.80
CA GLN A 98 0.79 5.54 -2.57
C GLN A 98 2.01 5.16 -1.71
N ALA A 99 2.34 3.88 -1.58
CA ALA A 99 3.50 3.43 -0.83
C ALA A 99 4.82 3.86 -1.50
N VAL A 100 4.90 3.80 -2.82
CA VAL A 100 6.05 4.31 -3.58
C VAL A 100 6.18 5.82 -3.44
N ALA A 101 5.09 6.58 -3.54
CA ALA A 101 5.10 8.03 -3.36
C ALA A 101 5.51 8.47 -1.94
N ALA A 102 5.24 7.62 -0.94
CA ALA A 102 5.66 7.80 0.44
C ALA A 102 7.06 7.21 0.74
N GLU A 103 7.80 6.75 -0.28
CA GLU A 103 9.12 6.11 -0.19
C GLU A 103 9.13 4.84 0.72
N ARG A 104 7.96 4.22 0.89
CA ARG A 104 7.77 3.00 1.70
C ARG A 104 7.83 1.76 0.80
N TYR A 105 9.00 1.53 0.21
CA TYR A 105 9.22 0.51 -0.82
C TYR A 105 8.98 -0.93 -0.33
N GLU A 106 9.25 -1.22 0.95
CA GLU A 106 9.00 -2.52 1.55
C GLU A 106 7.51 -2.87 1.52
N LEU A 107 6.64 -1.92 1.88
CA LEU A 107 5.18 -2.10 1.84
C LEU A 107 4.67 -2.28 0.40
N ALA A 108 5.23 -1.52 -0.55
CA ALA A 108 4.90 -1.68 -1.96
C ALA A 108 5.26 -3.09 -2.46
N ASN A 109 6.45 -3.60 -2.11
CA ASN A 109 6.90 -4.94 -2.48
C ASN A 109 6.11 -6.05 -1.78
N GLU A 110 5.71 -5.86 -0.51
CA GLU A 110 4.83 -6.79 0.20
C GLU A 110 3.51 -6.99 -0.56
N LEU A 111 2.86 -5.87 -0.92
CA LEU A 111 1.58 -5.93 -1.65
C LEU A 111 1.75 -6.48 -3.07
N LEU A 112 2.81 -6.11 -3.79
CA LEU A 112 3.11 -6.68 -5.11
C LEU A 112 3.35 -8.19 -5.04
N SER A 113 3.96 -8.70 -3.97
CA SER A 113 4.14 -10.14 -3.75
C SER A 113 2.80 -10.86 -3.54
N ALA A 114 1.85 -10.23 -2.83
CA ALA A 114 0.49 -10.73 -2.73
C ALA A 114 -0.20 -10.78 -4.11
N VAL A 115 -0.09 -9.68 -4.91
CA VAL A 115 -0.66 -9.62 -6.27
C VAL A 115 -0.02 -10.64 -7.20
N ALA A 116 1.30 -10.91 -7.08
CA ALA A 116 1.96 -11.98 -7.82
C ALA A 116 1.34 -13.35 -7.50
N SER A 117 1.06 -13.61 -6.22
CA SER A 117 0.37 -14.84 -5.81
C SER A 117 -1.04 -14.95 -6.41
N TRP A 118 -1.78 -13.83 -6.50
CA TRP A 118 -3.09 -13.81 -7.19
C TRP A 118 -2.96 -14.15 -8.67
N ALA A 119 -1.91 -13.61 -9.34
CA ALA A 119 -1.64 -13.89 -10.75
C ALA A 119 -1.39 -15.39 -11.01
N VAL A 120 -0.63 -16.03 -10.11
CA VAL A 120 -0.38 -17.48 -10.18
C VAL A 120 -1.67 -18.28 -9.98
N GLN A 121 -2.44 -17.99 -8.93
CA GLN A 121 -3.70 -18.67 -8.63
C GLN A 121 -4.72 -18.60 -9.76
N ARG A 122 -4.71 -17.50 -10.52
CA ARG A 122 -5.63 -17.26 -11.65
C ARG A 122 -5.04 -17.57 -13.01
N ASN A 123 -3.82 -18.09 -13.07
CA ASN A 123 -3.09 -18.31 -14.32
C ASN A 123 -3.04 -17.05 -15.22
N ALA A 124 -2.95 -15.87 -14.61
CA ALA A 124 -2.99 -14.57 -15.28
C ALA A 124 -1.57 -14.11 -15.67
N LYS A 125 -1.01 -14.68 -16.75
CA LYS A 125 0.38 -14.43 -17.19
C LYS A 125 0.68 -12.94 -17.42
N GLY A 126 -0.24 -12.19 -18.03
CA GLY A 126 -0.07 -10.74 -18.26
C GLY A 126 0.08 -9.97 -16.95
N LEU A 127 -0.71 -10.33 -15.92
CA LEU A 127 -0.60 -9.72 -14.60
C LEU A 127 0.76 -10.04 -13.95
N ALA A 128 1.24 -11.28 -14.06
CA ALA A 128 2.53 -11.68 -13.52
C ALA A 128 3.70 -10.85 -14.13
N VAL A 129 3.70 -10.65 -15.44
CA VAL A 129 4.69 -9.80 -16.15
C VAL A 129 4.62 -8.35 -15.67
N HIS A 130 3.40 -7.81 -15.50
CA HIS A 130 3.21 -6.45 -15.03
C HIS A 130 3.72 -6.25 -13.59
N VAL A 131 3.44 -7.21 -12.70
CA VAL A 131 3.93 -7.18 -11.31
C VAL A 131 5.47 -7.25 -11.27
N GLU A 132 6.08 -8.16 -12.05
CA GLU A 132 7.54 -8.27 -12.13
C GLU A 132 8.19 -6.97 -12.62
N ALA A 133 7.62 -6.33 -13.62
CA ALA A 133 8.11 -5.05 -14.12
C ALA A 133 8.05 -3.95 -13.03
N ARG A 134 6.97 -3.89 -12.25
CA ARG A 134 6.85 -2.95 -11.12
C ARG A 134 7.84 -3.25 -10.00
N GLN A 135 8.05 -4.51 -9.65
CA GLN A 135 9.04 -4.90 -8.65
C GLN A 135 10.47 -4.50 -9.08
N LYS A 136 10.83 -4.69 -10.35
CA LYS A 136 12.10 -4.22 -10.89
C LYS A 136 12.25 -2.70 -10.82
N ALA A 137 11.18 -1.96 -11.13
CA ALA A 137 11.18 -0.51 -11.01
C ALA A 137 11.41 -0.05 -9.56
N ILE A 138 10.74 -0.67 -8.60
CA ILE A 138 10.94 -0.36 -7.17
C ILE A 138 12.36 -0.71 -6.71
N ALA A 139 12.91 -1.85 -7.13
CA ALA A 139 14.31 -2.20 -6.84
C ALA A 139 15.28 -1.12 -7.33
N SER A 140 15.07 -0.60 -8.56
CA SER A 140 15.85 0.54 -9.09
C SER A 140 15.72 1.80 -8.24
N LEU A 141 14.54 2.08 -7.67
CA LEU A 141 14.34 3.23 -6.77
C LEU A 141 15.13 3.05 -5.47
N ILE A 142 15.08 1.87 -4.87
CA ILE A 142 15.83 1.52 -3.65
C ILE A 142 17.34 1.67 -3.87
N ASP A 143 17.86 1.11 -4.97
CA ASP A 143 19.29 1.19 -5.32
C ASP A 143 19.74 2.64 -5.53
N ARG A 144 18.90 3.43 -6.19
CA ARG A 144 19.15 4.85 -6.41
C ARG A 144 19.18 5.62 -5.08
N GLU A 145 18.20 5.40 -4.20
CA GLU A 145 18.17 6.04 -2.90
C GLU A 145 19.39 5.65 -2.06
N ALA A 146 19.78 4.38 -2.03
CA ALA A 146 20.98 3.93 -1.35
C ALA A 146 22.25 4.61 -1.91
N THR A 147 22.32 4.81 -3.24
CA THR A 147 23.43 5.51 -3.89
C THR A 147 23.46 6.99 -3.50
N LEU A 148 22.30 7.63 -3.47
CA LEU A 148 22.16 9.03 -3.04
C LEU A 148 22.58 9.23 -1.58
N GLN A 149 22.14 8.33 -0.69
CA GLN A 149 22.52 8.41 0.73
C GLN A 149 24.03 8.25 0.92
N LYS A 150 24.68 7.33 0.18
CA LYS A 150 26.14 7.20 0.20
C LYS A 150 26.84 8.46 -0.30
N ALA A 151 26.34 9.07 -1.39
CA ALA A 151 26.89 10.31 -1.91
C ALA A 151 26.73 11.46 -0.91
N ARG A 152 25.56 11.61 -0.28
CA ARG A 152 25.32 12.61 0.77
C ARG A 152 26.23 12.41 1.99
N ALA A 153 26.50 11.17 2.39
CA ALA A 153 27.45 10.87 3.46
C ALA A 153 28.88 11.27 3.06
N ALA A 154 29.33 10.92 1.85
CA ALA A 154 30.65 11.30 1.35
C ALA A 154 30.84 12.83 1.31
N LEU A 155 29.80 13.60 0.96
CA LEU A 155 29.87 15.08 0.97
C LEU A 155 29.96 15.68 2.36
N LYS A 156 29.56 14.97 3.42
CA LYS A 156 29.80 15.43 4.81
C LYS A 156 31.28 15.37 5.17
N ASP A 157 31.99 14.34 4.67
CA ASP A 157 33.41 14.15 4.95
C ASP A 157 34.28 14.95 3.98
N ASN A 158 33.89 15.05 2.71
CA ASN A 158 34.57 15.79 1.67
C ASN A 158 33.58 16.56 0.77
N PRO A 159 33.25 17.83 1.10
CA PRO A 159 32.31 18.65 0.31
C PRO A 159 32.72 18.89 -1.15
N ALA A 160 34.00 18.70 -1.47
CA ALA A 160 34.53 18.90 -2.85
C ALA A 160 34.60 17.58 -3.65
N ASP A 161 34.06 16.44 -3.14
CA ASP A 161 34.05 15.18 -3.88
C ASP A 161 33.26 15.32 -5.19
N PRO A 162 33.91 15.21 -6.36
CA PRO A 162 33.25 15.46 -7.65
C PRO A 162 32.23 14.38 -7.99
N GLY A 163 32.46 13.12 -7.58
CA GLY A 163 31.55 12.01 -7.85
C GLY A 163 30.26 12.12 -7.03
N ALA A 164 30.41 12.45 -5.75
CA ALA A 164 29.27 12.63 -4.85
C ALA A 164 28.45 13.87 -5.24
N ASN A 165 29.11 14.99 -5.60
CA ASN A 165 28.44 16.19 -6.11
C ASN A 165 27.66 15.92 -7.40
N LEU A 166 28.21 15.11 -8.32
CA LEU A 166 27.53 14.73 -9.55
C LEU A 166 26.24 13.94 -9.25
N ILE A 167 26.31 12.94 -8.38
CA ILE A 167 25.15 12.09 -8.01
C ILE A 167 24.05 12.93 -7.37
N VAL A 168 24.40 13.78 -6.39
CA VAL A 168 23.43 14.62 -5.69
C VAL A 168 22.85 15.68 -6.65
N GLY A 169 23.70 16.32 -7.47
CA GLY A 169 23.27 17.31 -8.46
C GLY A 169 22.32 16.72 -9.51
N MET A 170 22.60 15.52 -10.03
CA MET A 170 21.71 14.83 -10.95
C MET A 170 20.38 14.48 -10.29
N HIS A 171 20.38 14.09 -9.01
CA HIS A 171 19.13 13.79 -8.28
C HIS A 171 18.27 15.05 -8.15
N LEU A 172 18.84 16.17 -7.71
CA LEU A 172 18.13 17.44 -7.58
C LEU A 172 17.58 17.92 -8.92
N ALA A 173 18.41 17.92 -9.97
CA ALA A 173 18.03 18.41 -11.28
C ALA A 173 16.97 17.55 -11.97
N CYS A 174 17.11 16.22 -11.94
CA CYS A 174 16.27 15.34 -12.75
C CYS A 174 15.02 14.83 -12.03
N TYR A 175 15.03 14.77 -10.69
CA TYR A 175 13.95 14.13 -9.93
C TYR A 175 13.19 15.09 -9.02
N GLN A 176 13.83 16.09 -8.44
CA GLN A 176 13.15 17.09 -7.63
C GLN A 176 12.81 18.36 -8.42
N GLN A 177 13.34 18.51 -9.65
CA GLN A 177 13.20 19.71 -10.48
C GLN A 177 13.61 21.00 -9.74
N ASP A 178 14.46 20.87 -8.73
CA ASP A 178 14.95 21.97 -7.91
C ASP A 178 16.22 22.51 -8.57
N TRP A 179 16.04 23.49 -9.44
CA TRP A 179 17.15 24.22 -10.04
C TRP A 179 17.46 25.41 -9.14
N PRO A 180 18.65 25.50 -8.55
CA PRO A 180 19.06 26.76 -7.91
C PRO A 180 19.09 27.84 -8.98
N GLY A 181 18.21 28.85 -8.85
CA GLY A 181 18.17 30.05 -9.69
C GLY A 181 19.37 30.94 -9.43
#